data_09ec21bf1645afaefe5b5b7535aa12c0
#
_entry.id   09ec21bf1645afaefe5b5b7535aa12c0
#
_cell.length_a   1.000
_cell.length_b   1.000
_cell.length_c   1.000
_cell.angle_alpha   90.00
_cell.angle_beta   90.00
_cell.angle_gamma   90.00
#
_symmetry.space_group_name_H-M   'P 1'
#
loop_
_entity.id
_entity.type
_entity.pdbx_description
1 polymer ?
#
loop_
_entity_poly.entity_id
_entity_poly.type
_entity_poly.pdbx_seq_one_letter_code
_entity_poly.pdbx_strand_id
1 'polypeptide(L)'
;MKKMTISALILSLFASSFAIANEVNIFNARHYKADAELYSKFTAATGIKVNLINGKAGALEKRMIEEGADSAADLYITADAGRCGAFKAKGMTQSGLVSPTIKSSVPKNFRTTHWVGVAKRARIVYYSPERVSGAELSGLTYESLADPKWKGRIAIRASSNIYNKSLVASLVKNNGKKAAGEWAKGVVANMARDPKGNDRAQIMAVAAGEADIAVANTYYLALMLSGNKGPEQQEAAKKVKAFFPNQNDRGTHMNISCAALVKGAPNKANAIALVDFLLSPESQEHFTNNTFEFPMIAGVSPSPLVVNNLGLDFKQDLTTSVASYGAKQADALEVMTAAGWK
;
A
#
# COMPACT_ATOMS: atom_id res chain seq x y z
N MET A 1 -17.40 -62.17 60.07
CA MET A 1 -18.01 -61.09 59.25
C MET A 1 -16.96 -60.03 59.00
N LYS A 2 -16.33 -60.04 57.78
CA LYS A 2 -15.32 -59.07 57.39
C LYS A 2 -16.01 -57.92 56.60
N LYS A 3 -15.91 -56.71 57.10
CA LYS A 3 -16.40 -55.51 56.41
C LYS A 3 -15.37 -55.12 55.35
N MET A 4 -15.75 -55.15 54.07
CA MET A 4 -14.98 -54.58 52.98
C MET A 4 -15.31 -53.10 52.84
N THR A 5 -14.32 -52.27 53.04
CA THR A 5 -14.37 -50.82 52.77
C THR A 5 -14.00 -50.58 51.34
N ILE A 6 -14.93 -50.09 50.51
CA ILE A 6 -14.68 -49.66 49.13
C ILE A 6 -14.23 -48.20 49.15
N SER A 7 -12.96 -47.98 48.84
CA SER A 7 -12.43 -46.62 48.65
C SER A 7 -12.73 -46.17 47.24
N ALA A 8 -13.62 -45.22 47.08
CA ALA A 8 -13.88 -44.56 45.79
C ALA A 8 -12.77 -43.58 45.48
N LEU A 9 -11.98 -43.87 44.44
CA LEU A 9 -10.94 -42.99 43.89
C LEU A 9 -11.63 -41.97 42.97
N ILE A 10 -11.77 -40.72 43.42
CA ILE A 10 -12.28 -39.60 42.62
C ILE A 10 -11.14 -39.13 41.73
N LEU A 11 -11.20 -39.49 40.43
CA LEU A 11 -10.29 -39.01 39.41
C LEU A 11 -10.76 -37.62 38.93
N SER A 12 -10.18 -36.57 39.50
CA SER A 12 -10.41 -35.19 39.05
C SER A 12 -9.71 -34.96 37.73
N LEU A 13 -10.48 -34.99 36.63
CA LEU A 13 -10.03 -34.49 35.33
C LEU A 13 -9.80 -32.97 35.42
N PHE A 14 -8.55 -32.54 35.52
CA PHE A 14 -8.17 -31.19 35.25
C PHE A 14 -8.30 -30.97 33.73
N ALA A 15 -9.44 -30.45 33.28
CA ALA A 15 -9.56 -29.86 31.97
C ALA A 15 -8.71 -28.60 31.98
N SER A 16 -7.46 -28.70 31.47
CA SER A 16 -6.63 -27.53 31.16
C SER A 16 -7.34 -26.77 30.05
N SER A 17 -8.13 -25.77 30.40
CA SER A 17 -8.62 -24.78 29.46
C SER A 17 -7.37 -24.07 28.92
N PHE A 18 -6.90 -24.46 27.75
CA PHE A 18 -6.00 -23.60 26.98
C PHE A 18 -6.77 -22.30 26.74
N ALA A 19 -6.48 -21.28 27.54
CA ALA A 19 -6.92 -19.94 27.26
C ALA A 19 -6.30 -19.58 25.91
N ILE A 20 -7.12 -19.63 24.84
CA ILE A 20 -6.73 -19.07 23.55
C ILE A 20 -6.37 -17.61 23.85
N ALA A 21 -5.13 -17.24 23.62
CA ALA A 21 -4.67 -15.88 23.83
C ALA A 21 -5.60 -14.95 23.01
N ASN A 22 -6.31 -14.05 23.74
CA ASN A 22 -7.22 -13.10 23.08
C ASN A 22 -6.40 -11.94 22.50
N GLU A 23 -5.57 -12.26 21.52
CA GLU A 23 -4.62 -11.33 20.92
C GLU A 23 -4.49 -11.52 19.40
N VAL A 24 -3.91 -10.53 18.76
CA VAL A 24 -3.47 -10.58 17.36
C VAL A 24 -2.11 -9.91 17.21
N ASN A 25 -1.19 -10.57 16.53
CA ASN A 25 0.19 -10.14 16.37
C ASN A 25 0.40 -9.59 14.96
N ILE A 26 0.71 -8.28 14.86
CA ILE A 26 0.90 -7.58 13.58
C ILE A 26 2.39 -7.29 13.36
N PHE A 27 2.96 -7.81 12.29
CA PHE A 27 4.24 -7.36 11.75
C PHE A 27 3.97 -6.21 10.78
N ASN A 28 4.24 -4.97 11.23
CA ASN A 28 3.78 -3.75 10.58
C ASN A 28 4.92 -2.98 9.91
N ALA A 29 4.88 -2.92 8.59
CA ALA A 29 5.75 -2.07 7.77
C ALA A 29 5.04 -0.80 7.26
N ARG A 30 3.85 -0.52 7.76
CA ARG A 30 3.09 0.71 7.51
C ARG A 30 3.44 1.73 8.61
N HIS A 31 3.94 2.91 8.22
CA HIS A 31 4.62 3.83 9.15
C HIS A 31 3.73 5.00 9.63
N TYR A 32 2.42 4.79 9.75
CA TYR A 32 1.51 5.84 10.19
C TYR A 32 1.24 5.73 11.69
N LYS A 33 1.61 6.77 12.46
CA LYS A 33 1.33 6.83 13.91
C LYS A 33 -0.17 6.79 14.21
N ALA A 34 -0.98 7.33 13.30
CA ALA A 34 -2.43 7.35 13.41
C ALA A 34 -3.06 5.94 13.46
N ASP A 35 -2.42 4.92 12.85
CA ASP A 35 -2.94 3.55 12.87
C ASP A 35 -3.02 2.97 14.30
N ALA A 36 -2.20 3.45 15.24
CA ALA A 36 -2.20 2.99 16.63
C ALA A 36 -3.54 3.26 17.34
N GLU A 37 -4.22 4.36 17.01
CA GLU A 37 -5.54 4.68 17.53
C GLU A 37 -6.59 3.64 17.12
N LEU A 38 -6.56 3.20 15.86
CA LEU A 38 -7.45 2.15 15.34
C LEU A 38 -7.24 0.83 16.09
N TYR A 39 -6.00 0.46 16.36
CA TYR A 39 -5.71 -0.76 17.11
C TYR A 39 -6.20 -0.67 18.56
N SER A 40 -6.10 0.51 19.18
CA SER A 40 -6.65 0.75 20.51
C SER A 40 -8.18 0.67 20.52
N LYS A 41 -8.86 1.26 19.53
CA LYS A 41 -10.32 1.16 19.35
C LYS A 41 -10.78 -0.28 19.13
N PHE A 42 -10.05 -1.05 18.32
CA PHE A 42 -10.34 -2.47 18.11
C PHE A 42 -10.25 -3.25 19.43
N THR A 43 -9.18 -3.04 20.21
CA THR A 43 -9.01 -3.69 21.51
C THR A 43 -10.15 -3.32 22.47
N ALA A 44 -10.53 -2.04 22.52
CA ALA A 44 -11.63 -1.58 23.37
C ALA A 44 -12.98 -2.20 22.98
N ALA A 45 -13.24 -2.36 21.67
CA ALA A 45 -14.49 -2.91 21.16
C ALA A 45 -14.61 -4.43 21.29
N THR A 46 -13.49 -5.16 21.25
CA THR A 46 -13.49 -6.63 21.11
C THR A 46 -12.85 -7.36 22.30
N GLY A 47 -12.08 -6.66 23.13
CA GLY A 47 -11.21 -7.27 24.14
C GLY A 47 -9.98 -7.99 23.56
N ILE A 48 -9.80 -8.00 22.23
CA ILE A 48 -8.65 -8.63 21.58
C ILE A 48 -7.45 -7.67 21.64
N LYS A 49 -6.39 -8.10 22.30
CA LYS A 49 -5.16 -7.31 22.41
C LYS A 49 -4.41 -7.28 21.07
N VAL A 50 -4.00 -6.10 20.60
CA VAL A 50 -3.16 -5.94 19.42
C VAL A 50 -1.70 -5.80 19.85
N ASN A 51 -0.86 -6.76 19.46
CA ASN A 51 0.59 -6.70 19.63
C ASN A 51 1.23 -6.23 18.32
N LEU A 52 1.94 -5.10 18.36
CA LEU A 52 2.46 -4.44 17.16
C LEU A 52 3.98 -4.51 17.12
N ILE A 53 4.52 -5.16 16.09
CA ILE A 53 5.94 -5.23 15.79
C ILE A 53 6.20 -4.36 14.55
N ASN A 54 6.71 -3.15 14.78
CA ASN A 54 7.01 -2.20 13.73
C ASN A 54 8.42 -2.40 13.18
N GLY A 55 8.59 -2.28 11.86
CA GLY A 55 9.90 -2.38 11.23
C GLY A 55 9.93 -2.06 9.74
N LYS A 56 11.13 -2.04 9.17
CA LYS A 56 11.30 -1.97 7.72
C LYS A 56 10.78 -3.27 7.10
N ALA A 57 10.02 -3.16 6.00
CA ALA A 57 9.37 -4.30 5.37
C ALA A 57 10.32 -5.49 5.10
N GLY A 58 11.49 -5.24 4.50
CA GLY A 58 12.45 -6.32 4.23
C GLY A 58 13.01 -7.00 5.49
N ALA A 59 13.17 -6.26 6.60
CA ALA A 59 13.62 -6.84 7.87
C ALA A 59 12.54 -7.72 8.50
N LEU A 60 11.27 -7.25 8.49
CA LEU A 60 10.15 -8.04 8.98
C LEU A 60 9.91 -9.30 8.12
N GLU A 61 9.98 -9.17 6.79
CA GLU A 61 9.87 -10.32 5.88
C GLU A 61 10.97 -11.35 6.15
N LYS A 62 12.23 -10.91 6.28
CA LYS A 62 13.36 -11.78 6.59
C LYS A 62 13.13 -12.51 7.92
N ARG A 63 12.75 -11.78 8.97
CA ARG A 63 12.45 -12.34 10.29
C ARG A 63 11.38 -13.42 10.21
N MET A 64 10.22 -13.15 9.58
CA MET A 64 9.15 -14.13 9.44
C MET A 64 9.58 -15.39 8.65
N ILE A 65 10.46 -15.22 7.64
CA ILE A 65 11.02 -16.35 6.88
C ILE A 65 11.95 -17.20 7.76
N GLU A 66 12.80 -16.57 8.57
CA GLU A 66 13.73 -17.25 9.47
C GLU A 66 13.01 -17.95 10.62
N GLU A 67 11.98 -17.34 11.18
CA GLU A 67 11.13 -17.94 12.22
C GLU A 67 10.26 -19.12 11.67
N GLY A 68 9.91 -19.08 10.39
CA GLY A 68 9.16 -20.14 9.73
C GLY A 68 7.83 -20.48 10.41
N ALA A 69 7.66 -21.72 10.87
CA ALA A 69 6.45 -22.18 11.54
C ALA A 69 6.31 -21.66 12.98
N ASP A 70 7.40 -21.21 13.58
CA ASP A 70 7.45 -20.69 14.96
C ASP A 70 7.16 -19.17 15.00
N SER A 71 6.90 -18.56 13.85
CA SER A 71 6.58 -17.13 13.82
C SER A 71 5.27 -16.84 14.53
N ALA A 72 5.32 -15.90 15.47
CA ALA A 72 4.13 -15.42 16.16
C ALA A 72 3.23 -14.50 15.29
N ALA A 73 3.66 -14.17 14.08
CA ALA A 73 2.95 -13.23 13.21
C ALA A 73 1.60 -13.78 12.74
N ASP A 74 0.53 -13.02 12.99
CA ASP A 74 -0.80 -13.31 12.43
C ASP A 74 -1.01 -12.54 11.13
N LEU A 75 -0.68 -11.24 11.14
CA LEU A 75 -0.81 -10.35 10.00
C LEU A 75 0.52 -9.70 9.65
N TYR A 76 0.81 -9.62 8.35
CA TYR A 76 1.81 -8.74 7.79
C TYR A 76 1.12 -7.57 7.10
N ILE A 77 1.31 -6.34 7.63
CA ILE A 77 0.71 -5.12 7.05
C ILE A 77 1.80 -4.26 6.42
N THR A 78 1.62 -3.92 5.15
CA THR A 78 2.60 -3.14 4.38
C THR A 78 1.95 -2.18 3.38
N ALA A 79 2.70 -1.18 2.94
CA ALA A 79 2.17 -0.07 2.13
C ALA A 79 2.26 -0.31 0.60
N ASP A 80 2.26 -1.56 0.13
CA ASP A 80 2.33 -1.85 -1.32
C ASP A 80 1.86 -3.27 -1.65
N ALA A 81 0.96 -3.40 -2.62
CA ALA A 81 0.45 -4.70 -3.09
C ALA A 81 1.55 -5.61 -3.63
N GLY A 82 2.57 -5.05 -4.28
CA GLY A 82 3.69 -5.80 -4.79
C GLY A 82 4.46 -6.56 -3.70
N ARG A 83 4.56 -5.97 -2.49
CA ARG A 83 5.14 -6.67 -1.33
C ARG A 83 4.29 -7.82 -0.85
N CYS A 84 2.98 -7.63 -0.69
CA CYS A 84 2.07 -8.72 -0.32
C CYS A 84 2.10 -9.84 -1.36
N GLY A 85 2.13 -9.50 -2.65
CA GLY A 85 2.27 -10.45 -3.73
C GLY A 85 3.60 -11.22 -3.71
N ALA A 86 4.72 -10.53 -3.49
CA ALA A 86 6.03 -11.15 -3.37
C ALA A 86 6.14 -12.05 -2.11
N PHE A 87 5.58 -11.63 -0.99
CA PHE A 87 5.53 -12.42 0.24
C PHE A 87 4.70 -13.69 0.07
N LYS A 88 3.56 -13.58 -0.64
CA LYS A 88 2.77 -14.75 -1.06
C LYS A 88 3.57 -15.69 -1.97
N ALA A 89 4.30 -15.15 -2.95
CA ALA A 89 5.09 -15.97 -3.89
C ALA A 89 6.19 -16.78 -3.18
N LYS A 90 6.68 -16.30 -2.03
CA LYS A 90 7.62 -17.03 -1.14
C LYS A 90 6.95 -18.08 -0.26
N GLY A 91 5.64 -18.31 -0.41
CA GLY A 91 4.90 -19.30 0.40
C GLY A 91 4.66 -18.88 1.85
N MET A 92 4.82 -17.59 2.17
CA MET A 92 4.76 -17.04 3.53
C MET A 92 3.35 -16.60 3.97
N THR A 93 2.33 -16.82 3.15
CA THR A 93 0.94 -16.49 3.47
C THR A 93 0.04 -17.70 3.34
N GLN A 94 -1.08 -17.70 4.05
CA GLN A 94 -2.15 -18.70 3.91
C GLN A 94 -3.45 -18.05 3.41
N SER A 95 -4.34 -18.89 2.88
CA SER A 95 -5.68 -18.47 2.46
C SER A 95 -6.65 -18.38 3.64
N GLY A 96 -7.81 -17.73 3.37
CA GLY A 96 -8.91 -17.66 4.32
C GLY A 96 -8.99 -16.35 5.10
N LEU A 97 -8.29 -15.30 4.63
CA LEU A 97 -8.43 -13.96 5.21
C LEU A 97 -9.75 -13.28 4.83
N VAL A 98 -10.30 -13.61 3.67
CA VAL A 98 -11.46 -12.92 3.10
C VAL A 98 -12.75 -13.44 3.71
N SER A 99 -13.30 -12.69 4.69
CA SER A 99 -14.62 -12.90 5.26
C SER A 99 -15.74 -12.57 4.25
N PRO A 100 -17.01 -12.90 4.52
CA PRO A 100 -18.15 -12.44 3.73
C PRO A 100 -18.20 -10.90 3.63
N THR A 101 -17.93 -10.19 4.73
CA THR A 101 -17.87 -8.71 4.78
C THR A 101 -16.80 -8.17 3.84
N ILE A 102 -15.57 -8.68 3.90
CA ILE A 102 -14.48 -8.29 3.00
C ILE A 102 -14.87 -8.58 1.53
N LYS A 103 -15.49 -9.73 1.29
CA LYS A 103 -15.89 -10.14 -0.06
C LYS A 103 -16.90 -9.17 -0.69
N SER A 104 -17.83 -8.62 0.09
CA SER A 104 -18.85 -7.69 -0.38
C SER A 104 -18.35 -6.24 -0.48
N SER A 105 -17.46 -5.80 0.42
CA SER A 105 -17.05 -4.40 0.52
C SER A 105 -15.77 -4.04 -0.26
N VAL A 106 -14.83 -5.00 -0.44
CA VAL A 106 -13.55 -4.73 -1.13
C VAL A 106 -13.62 -5.22 -2.57
N PRO A 107 -13.37 -4.35 -3.58
CA PRO A 107 -13.33 -4.76 -4.98
C PRO A 107 -12.32 -5.88 -5.25
N LYS A 108 -12.67 -6.81 -6.16
CA LYS A 108 -11.87 -8.00 -6.48
C LYS A 108 -10.42 -7.67 -6.86
N ASN A 109 -10.17 -6.53 -7.50
CA ASN A 109 -8.84 -6.10 -7.91
C ASN A 109 -7.90 -5.78 -6.74
N PHE A 110 -8.45 -5.53 -5.55
CA PHE A 110 -7.71 -5.11 -4.35
C PHE A 110 -7.64 -6.21 -3.28
N ARG A 111 -7.99 -7.44 -3.61
CA ARG A 111 -7.91 -8.59 -2.70
C ARG A 111 -7.57 -9.89 -3.40
N THR A 112 -7.04 -10.82 -2.63
CA THR A 112 -6.89 -12.25 -2.98
C THR A 112 -7.40 -13.06 -1.80
N THR A 113 -7.33 -14.39 -1.86
CA THR A 113 -7.64 -15.23 -0.69
C THR A 113 -6.60 -15.12 0.44
N HIS A 114 -5.42 -14.53 0.18
CA HIS A 114 -4.27 -14.46 1.09
C HIS A 114 -4.05 -13.08 1.71
N TRP A 115 -4.47 -12.03 1.04
CA TRP A 115 -4.31 -10.65 1.49
C TRP A 115 -5.43 -9.76 0.94
N VAL A 116 -5.64 -8.64 1.59
CA VAL A 116 -6.65 -7.64 1.25
C VAL A 116 -6.08 -6.23 1.39
N GLY A 117 -6.54 -5.32 0.53
CA GLY A 117 -6.27 -3.89 0.67
C GLY A 117 -7.05 -3.30 1.84
N VAL A 118 -6.39 -2.48 2.67
CA VAL A 118 -7.02 -1.74 3.78
C VAL A 118 -7.14 -0.24 3.50
N ALA A 119 -6.37 0.29 2.57
CA ALA A 119 -6.47 1.65 2.03
C ALA A 119 -5.90 1.67 0.62
N LYS A 120 -6.29 2.61 -0.23
CA LYS A 120 -5.81 2.72 -1.61
C LYS A 120 -5.26 4.10 -1.95
N ARG A 121 -4.45 4.17 -2.98
CA ARG A 121 -3.89 5.41 -3.54
C ARG A 121 -3.70 5.24 -5.04
N ALA A 122 -3.67 6.37 -5.74
CA ALA A 122 -3.19 6.43 -7.11
C ALA A 122 -1.74 6.95 -7.14
N ARG A 123 -0.97 6.53 -8.14
CA ARG A 123 0.32 7.12 -8.46
C ARG A 123 0.14 8.03 -9.65
N ILE A 124 0.28 9.34 -9.46
CA ILE A 124 -0.15 10.36 -10.41
C ILE A 124 1.00 11.27 -10.84
N VAL A 125 0.73 12.17 -11.75
CA VAL A 125 1.63 13.25 -12.16
C VAL A 125 1.26 14.52 -11.39
N TYR A 126 2.23 15.12 -10.74
CA TYR A 126 2.17 16.50 -10.25
C TYR A 126 2.89 17.41 -11.23
N TYR A 127 2.39 18.60 -11.46
CA TYR A 127 2.96 19.51 -12.45
C TYR A 127 2.92 20.98 -12.00
N SER A 128 3.80 21.76 -12.56
CA SER A 128 3.77 23.23 -12.43
C SER A 128 2.77 23.83 -13.42
N PRO A 129 1.71 24.48 -12.98
CA PRO A 129 0.76 25.13 -13.90
C PRO A 129 1.35 26.32 -14.67
N GLU A 130 2.52 26.83 -14.24
CA GLU A 130 3.22 27.92 -14.92
C GLU A 130 4.11 27.42 -16.08
N ARG A 131 4.56 26.15 -16.05
CA ARG A 131 5.52 25.60 -17.00
C ARG A 131 4.97 24.45 -17.85
N VAL A 132 3.80 23.92 -17.49
CA VAL A 132 3.13 22.84 -18.22
C VAL A 132 1.71 23.28 -18.56
N SER A 133 1.43 23.38 -19.85
CA SER A 133 0.12 23.76 -20.37
C SER A 133 -0.90 22.60 -20.31
N GLY A 134 -2.19 22.94 -20.33
CA GLY A 134 -3.25 21.94 -20.45
C GLY A 134 -3.16 21.12 -21.74
N ALA A 135 -2.65 21.70 -22.83
CA ALA A 135 -2.42 21.01 -24.10
C ALA A 135 -1.35 19.92 -23.99
N GLU A 136 -0.27 20.15 -23.23
CA GLU A 136 0.77 19.16 -22.98
C GLU A 136 0.27 17.98 -22.14
N LEU A 137 -0.71 18.23 -21.25
CA LEU A 137 -1.33 17.22 -20.39
C LEU A 137 -2.46 16.46 -21.08
N SER A 138 -3.05 17.04 -22.13
CA SER A 138 -4.16 16.41 -22.84
C SER A 138 -3.75 15.02 -23.34
N GLY A 139 -4.48 13.99 -22.90
CA GLY A 139 -4.20 12.60 -23.25
C GLY A 139 -2.91 12.00 -22.64
N LEU A 140 -2.31 12.66 -21.64
CA LEU A 140 -1.09 12.16 -20.99
C LEU A 140 -1.33 10.76 -20.40
N THR A 141 -0.44 9.84 -20.74
CA THR A 141 -0.36 8.48 -20.20
C THR A 141 0.96 8.26 -19.49
N TYR A 142 1.09 7.17 -18.72
CA TYR A 142 2.41 6.80 -18.20
C TYR A 142 3.38 6.52 -19.33
N GLU A 143 2.91 5.91 -20.41
CA GLU A 143 3.69 5.58 -21.58
C GLU A 143 4.31 6.82 -22.21
N SER A 144 3.54 7.91 -22.32
CA SER A 144 4.01 9.17 -22.91
C SER A 144 4.99 9.97 -22.04
N LEU A 145 5.27 9.53 -20.80
CA LEU A 145 6.37 10.08 -20.00
C LEU A 145 7.75 9.79 -20.62
N ALA A 146 7.84 8.80 -21.53
CA ALA A 146 9.04 8.51 -22.29
C ALA A 146 9.24 9.41 -23.51
N ASP A 147 8.25 10.23 -23.89
CA ASP A 147 8.33 11.11 -25.06
C ASP A 147 9.42 12.17 -24.89
N PRO A 148 10.19 12.49 -25.95
CA PRO A 148 11.26 13.49 -25.87
C PRO A 148 10.83 14.89 -25.45
N LYS A 149 9.54 15.24 -25.54
CA LYS A 149 9.00 16.52 -25.06
C LYS A 149 9.22 16.75 -23.55
N TRP A 150 9.44 15.66 -22.81
CA TRP A 150 9.71 15.70 -21.37
C TRP A 150 11.20 15.72 -21.01
N LYS A 151 12.10 15.84 -21.99
CA LYS A 151 13.56 15.81 -21.75
C LYS A 151 13.99 16.87 -20.73
N GLY A 152 14.63 16.41 -19.64
CA GLY A 152 15.09 17.26 -18.56
C GLY A 152 13.97 17.84 -17.66
N ARG A 153 12.74 17.27 -17.71
CA ARG A 153 11.57 17.86 -17.05
C ARG A 153 10.92 16.98 -15.98
N ILE A 154 11.37 15.72 -15.82
CA ILE A 154 10.73 14.73 -14.94
C ILE A 154 11.52 14.59 -13.63
N ALA A 155 10.83 14.73 -12.48
CA ALA A 155 11.32 14.32 -11.17
C ALA A 155 10.62 13.00 -10.77
N ILE A 156 11.39 11.96 -10.48
CA ILE A 156 10.89 10.65 -10.07
C ILE A 156 11.85 10.00 -9.08
N ARG A 157 11.37 9.07 -8.25
CA ARG A 157 12.19 8.38 -7.25
C ARG A 157 13.12 7.34 -7.86
N ALA A 158 14.07 6.87 -7.06
CA ALA A 158 15.00 5.79 -7.39
C ALA A 158 14.27 4.49 -7.79
N SER A 159 14.91 3.67 -8.62
CA SER A 159 14.45 2.35 -9.06
C SER A 159 14.21 1.38 -7.89
N SER A 160 14.97 1.52 -6.82
CA SER A 160 14.81 0.72 -5.59
C SER A 160 13.49 0.97 -4.86
N ASN A 161 12.80 2.10 -5.15
CA ASN A 161 11.55 2.44 -4.49
C ASN A 161 10.41 1.50 -4.89
N ILE A 162 9.69 0.98 -3.90
CA ILE A 162 8.63 -0.02 -4.12
C ILE A 162 7.48 0.51 -4.97
N TYR A 163 7.11 1.81 -4.87
CA TYR A 163 6.02 2.39 -5.65
C TYR A 163 6.38 2.50 -7.13
N ASN A 164 7.65 2.80 -7.45
CA ASN A 164 8.15 2.75 -8.83
C ASN A 164 8.17 1.32 -9.35
N LYS A 165 8.65 0.36 -8.54
CA LYS A 165 8.61 -1.06 -8.93
C LYS A 165 7.19 -1.52 -9.27
N SER A 166 6.20 -1.13 -8.48
CA SER A 166 4.80 -1.49 -8.73
C SER A 166 4.21 -0.79 -9.95
N LEU A 167 4.54 0.48 -10.20
CA LEU A 167 4.16 1.17 -11.44
C LEU A 167 4.79 0.48 -12.66
N VAL A 168 6.10 0.25 -12.64
CA VAL A 168 6.79 -0.42 -13.75
C VAL A 168 6.32 -1.86 -13.92
N ALA A 169 6.02 -2.57 -12.82
CA ALA A 169 5.40 -3.91 -12.88
C ALA A 169 4.04 -3.89 -13.59
N SER A 170 3.24 -2.83 -13.38
CA SER A 170 1.98 -2.68 -14.12
C SER A 170 2.21 -2.43 -15.60
N LEU A 171 3.22 -1.65 -15.98
CA LEU A 171 3.61 -1.44 -17.38
C LEU A 171 4.13 -2.74 -18.03
N VAL A 172 4.96 -3.50 -17.32
CA VAL A 172 5.39 -4.83 -17.79
C VAL A 172 4.20 -5.75 -18.00
N LYS A 173 3.21 -5.72 -17.10
CA LYS A 173 1.99 -6.54 -17.21
C LYS A 173 1.14 -6.16 -18.42
N ASN A 174 0.98 -4.86 -18.68
CA ASN A 174 0.10 -4.35 -19.74
C ASN A 174 0.77 -4.33 -21.12
N ASN A 175 2.07 -3.96 -21.19
CA ASN A 175 2.75 -3.65 -22.43
C ASN A 175 3.85 -4.67 -22.78
N GLY A 176 4.16 -5.59 -21.86
CA GLY A 176 5.28 -6.53 -21.99
C GLY A 176 6.63 -5.94 -21.54
N LYS A 177 7.57 -6.84 -21.22
CA LYS A 177 8.89 -6.48 -20.65
C LYS A 177 9.73 -5.61 -21.60
N LYS A 178 9.71 -5.91 -22.92
CA LYS A 178 10.47 -5.15 -23.92
C LYS A 178 10.00 -3.70 -23.99
N ALA A 179 8.70 -3.47 -24.15
CA ALA A 179 8.13 -2.12 -24.23
C ALA A 179 8.34 -1.33 -22.93
N ALA A 180 8.19 -1.99 -21.76
CA ALA A 180 8.49 -1.37 -20.47
C ALA A 180 9.98 -1.00 -20.32
N GLY A 181 10.89 -1.77 -20.93
CA GLY A 181 12.33 -1.46 -20.97
C GLY A 181 12.63 -0.22 -21.81
N GLU A 182 12.05 -0.11 -23.00
CA GLU A 182 12.19 1.09 -23.85
C GLU A 182 11.57 2.33 -23.16
N TRP A 183 10.42 2.17 -22.54
CA TRP A 183 9.81 3.22 -21.74
C TRP A 183 10.74 3.67 -20.60
N ALA A 184 11.34 2.74 -19.85
CA ALA A 184 12.26 3.08 -18.77
C ALA A 184 13.47 3.88 -19.24
N LYS A 185 14.04 3.55 -20.42
CA LYS A 185 15.12 4.31 -21.05
C LYS A 185 14.67 5.74 -21.39
N GLY A 186 13.47 5.90 -21.98
CA GLY A 186 12.91 7.20 -22.29
C GLY A 186 12.68 8.06 -21.05
N VAL A 187 12.13 7.48 -19.98
CA VAL A 187 11.95 8.18 -18.70
C VAL A 187 13.29 8.60 -18.10
N VAL A 188 14.31 7.74 -18.12
CA VAL A 188 15.66 8.09 -17.63
C VAL A 188 16.25 9.24 -18.44
N ALA A 189 16.11 9.24 -19.75
CA ALA A 189 16.57 10.34 -20.62
C ALA A 189 15.82 11.66 -20.36
N ASN A 190 14.60 11.57 -19.81
CA ASN A 190 13.72 12.72 -19.52
C ASN A 190 13.83 13.22 -18.09
N MET A 191 14.61 12.56 -17.22
CA MET A 191 14.81 13.02 -15.84
C MET A 191 15.53 14.38 -15.79
N ALA A 192 15.00 15.29 -14.99
CA ALA A 192 15.60 16.58 -14.73
C ALA A 192 16.88 16.48 -13.89
N ARG A 193 16.98 15.43 -13.09
CA ARG A 193 18.11 15.14 -12.20
C ARG A 193 18.16 13.66 -11.82
N ASP A 194 19.27 13.24 -11.29
CA ASP A 194 19.37 11.94 -10.62
C ASP A 194 18.29 11.79 -9.53
N PRO A 195 17.64 10.62 -9.43
CA PRO A 195 16.65 10.36 -8.43
C PRO A 195 17.18 10.55 -7.00
N LYS A 196 16.55 11.41 -6.21
CA LYS A 196 16.89 11.63 -4.79
C LYS A 196 15.64 11.88 -3.96
N GLY A 197 15.64 11.45 -2.71
CA GLY A 197 14.58 11.71 -1.74
C GLY A 197 13.31 10.88 -1.95
N ASN A 198 12.25 11.24 -1.24
CA ASN A 198 10.94 10.61 -1.27
C ASN A 198 9.98 11.31 -2.25
N ASP A 199 8.70 10.90 -2.31
CA ASP A 199 7.69 11.51 -3.20
C ASP A 199 7.50 13.00 -2.94
N ARG A 200 7.58 13.46 -1.67
CA ARG A 200 7.49 14.89 -1.34
C ARG A 200 8.67 15.68 -1.93
N ALA A 201 9.86 15.08 -1.93
CA ALA A 201 11.03 15.70 -2.55
C ALA A 201 10.88 15.84 -4.08
N GLN A 202 10.10 14.97 -4.74
CA GLN A 202 9.78 15.11 -6.16
C GLN A 202 8.78 16.27 -6.38
N ILE A 203 7.74 16.37 -5.54
CA ILE A 203 6.78 17.48 -5.58
C ILE A 203 7.49 18.82 -5.31
N MET A 204 8.39 18.87 -4.32
CA MET A 204 9.20 20.05 -4.02
C MET A 204 10.10 20.45 -5.19
N ALA A 205 10.68 19.49 -5.91
CA ALA A 205 11.49 19.77 -7.10
C ALA A 205 10.69 20.50 -8.19
N VAL A 206 9.42 20.10 -8.39
CA VAL A 206 8.51 20.82 -9.30
C VAL A 206 8.21 22.24 -8.78
N ALA A 207 7.89 22.37 -7.49
CA ALA A 207 7.60 23.69 -6.89
C ALA A 207 8.80 24.64 -6.95
N ALA A 208 10.03 24.11 -6.90
CA ALA A 208 11.28 24.88 -6.97
C ALA A 208 11.78 25.16 -8.40
N GLY A 209 11.13 24.58 -9.43
CA GLY A 209 11.56 24.72 -10.83
C GLY A 209 12.70 23.80 -11.26
N GLU A 210 13.10 22.83 -10.43
CA GLU A 210 14.09 21.81 -10.82
C GLU A 210 13.53 20.83 -11.87
N ALA A 211 12.21 20.65 -11.88
CA ALA A 211 11.49 19.83 -12.84
C ALA A 211 10.12 20.44 -13.13
N ASP A 212 9.50 20.06 -14.24
CA ASP A 212 8.17 20.56 -14.59
C ASP A 212 7.06 19.62 -14.13
N ILE A 213 7.36 18.33 -14.11
CA ILE A 213 6.44 17.26 -13.64
C ILE A 213 7.13 16.31 -12.66
N ALA A 214 6.33 15.70 -11.79
CA ALA A 214 6.79 14.68 -10.86
C ALA A 214 5.81 13.51 -10.78
N VAL A 215 6.32 12.29 -10.65
CA VAL A 215 5.49 11.10 -10.41
C VAL A 215 5.51 10.75 -8.92
N ALA A 216 4.34 10.85 -8.26
CA ALA A 216 4.20 10.61 -6.83
C ALA A 216 2.80 10.08 -6.48
N ASN A 217 2.63 9.54 -5.26
CA ASN A 217 1.34 9.06 -4.79
C ASN A 217 0.42 10.22 -4.35
N THR A 218 -0.88 10.02 -4.48
CA THR A 218 -1.92 11.04 -4.24
C THR A 218 -1.87 11.65 -2.85
N TYR A 219 -1.72 10.86 -1.79
CA TYR A 219 -1.78 11.31 -0.41
C TYR A 219 -0.66 12.29 -0.01
N TYR A 220 0.44 12.35 -0.77
CA TYR A 220 1.57 13.22 -0.40
C TYR A 220 1.26 14.70 -0.55
N LEU A 221 0.47 15.09 -1.55
CA LEU A 221 0.08 16.51 -1.69
C LEU A 221 -0.79 16.95 -0.50
N ALA A 222 -1.80 16.17 -0.14
CA ALA A 222 -2.65 16.46 1.02
C ALA A 222 -1.84 16.50 2.33
N LEU A 223 -0.88 15.56 2.51
CA LEU A 223 0.03 15.55 3.65
C LEU A 223 0.92 16.81 3.73
N MET A 224 1.37 17.33 2.59
CA MET A 224 2.12 18.58 2.56
C MET A 224 1.22 19.78 2.86
N LEU A 225 0.04 19.85 2.23
CA LEU A 225 -0.95 20.92 2.44
C LEU A 225 -1.48 20.98 3.88
N SER A 226 -1.54 19.87 4.60
CA SER A 226 -1.98 19.82 6.00
C SER A 226 -1.05 20.60 6.97
N GLY A 227 0.14 20.98 6.53
CA GLY A 227 1.15 21.62 7.38
C GLY A 227 1.93 20.66 8.29
N ASN A 228 1.53 19.39 8.38
CA ASN A 228 2.19 18.38 9.25
C ASN A 228 3.65 18.09 8.86
N LYS A 229 4.14 18.65 7.75
CA LYS A 229 5.53 18.49 7.26
C LYS A 229 6.31 19.80 7.23
N GLY A 230 5.76 20.82 7.90
CA GLY A 230 6.36 22.15 8.01
C GLY A 230 5.92 23.12 6.91
N PRO A 231 6.12 24.43 7.15
CA PRO A 231 5.62 25.48 6.28
C PRO A 231 6.25 25.47 4.88
N GLU A 232 7.53 25.12 4.76
CA GLU A 232 8.22 25.04 3.46
C GLU A 232 7.52 24.06 2.51
N GLN A 233 7.18 22.85 3.00
CA GLN A 233 6.49 21.87 2.19
C GLN A 233 5.03 22.26 1.91
N GLN A 234 4.39 22.93 2.85
CA GLN A 234 3.04 23.45 2.65
C GLN A 234 2.99 24.50 1.54
N GLU A 235 3.93 25.45 1.52
CA GLU A 235 4.02 26.47 0.46
C GLU A 235 4.41 25.85 -0.89
N ALA A 236 5.32 24.87 -0.90
CA ALA A 236 5.65 24.13 -2.12
C ALA A 236 4.43 23.41 -2.71
N ALA A 237 3.60 22.79 -1.87
CA ALA A 237 2.41 22.07 -2.31
C ALA A 237 1.37 22.97 -3.00
N LYS A 238 1.28 24.26 -2.61
CA LYS A 238 0.37 25.23 -3.24
C LYS A 238 0.76 25.60 -4.67
N LYS A 239 2.03 25.39 -5.06
CA LYS A 239 2.57 25.72 -6.39
C LYS A 239 2.38 24.64 -7.43
N VAL A 240 1.88 23.46 -7.06
CA VAL A 240 1.71 22.34 -7.95
C VAL A 240 0.25 21.92 -8.08
N LYS A 241 -0.07 21.30 -9.21
CA LYS A 241 -1.38 20.68 -9.43
C LYS A 241 -1.23 19.20 -9.73
N ALA A 242 -2.32 18.46 -9.52
CA ALA A 242 -2.41 17.03 -9.79
C ALA A 242 -2.99 16.75 -11.17
N PHE A 243 -2.49 15.72 -11.84
CA PHE A 243 -3.03 15.18 -13.08
C PHE A 243 -3.06 13.65 -13.00
N PHE A 244 -4.19 13.05 -13.38
CA PHE A 244 -4.40 11.62 -13.39
C PHE A 244 -4.13 11.06 -14.80
N PRO A 245 -3.05 10.28 -15.04
CA PRO A 245 -2.74 9.73 -16.36
C PRO A 245 -3.73 8.65 -16.82
N ASN A 246 -3.67 8.30 -18.13
CA ASN A 246 -4.39 7.19 -18.74
C ASN A 246 -5.93 7.27 -18.66
N GLN A 247 -6.50 8.48 -18.63
CA GLN A 247 -7.95 8.65 -18.50
C GLN A 247 -8.73 8.18 -19.73
N ASN A 248 -8.12 8.22 -20.93
CA ASN A 248 -8.73 7.80 -22.17
C ASN A 248 -8.54 6.29 -22.48
N ASP A 249 -7.81 5.57 -21.61
CA ASP A 249 -7.56 4.13 -21.78
C ASP A 249 -7.89 3.35 -20.49
N ARG A 250 -6.93 2.61 -19.90
CA ARG A 250 -7.16 1.74 -18.73
C ARG A 250 -7.43 2.47 -17.42
N GLY A 251 -7.13 3.75 -17.33
CA GLY A 251 -7.23 4.55 -16.10
C GLY A 251 -5.91 4.64 -15.33
N THR A 252 -5.94 5.44 -14.28
CA THR A 252 -4.77 5.72 -13.44
C THR A 252 -4.37 4.52 -12.59
N HIS A 253 -3.05 4.24 -12.53
CA HIS A 253 -2.46 3.19 -11.71
C HIS A 253 -2.86 3.30 -10.24
N MET A 254 -3.49 2.25 -9.73
CA MET A 254 -3.89 2.11 -8.33
C MET A 254 -2.95 1.20 -7.57
N ASN A 255 -2.75 1.49 -6.30
CA ASN A 255 -2.04 0.62 -5.37
C ASN A 255 -2.71 0.67 -3.99
N ILE A 256 -2.30 -0.21 -3.08
CA ILE A 256 -2.96 -0.40 -1.79
C ILE A 256 -1.94 -0.49 -0.65
N SER A 257 -2.38 -0.15 0.56
CA SER A 257 -1.84 -0.75 1.77
C SER A 257 -2.55 -2.09 1.96
N CYS A 258 -1.79 -3.16 2.17
CA CYS A 258 -2.37 -4.50 2.26
C CYS A 258 -2.09 -5.16 3.62
N ALA A 259 -3.05 -5.95 4.10
CA ALA A 259 -2.93 -6.89 5.20
C ALA A 259 -2.89 -8.31 4.62
N ALA A 260 -1.84 -9.06 4.91
CA ALA A 260 -1.66 -10.44 4.50
C ALA A 260 -1.73 -11.38 5.69
N LEU A 261 -2.48 -12.48 5.58
CA LEU A 261 -2.55 -13.52 6.60
C LEU A 261 -1.27 -14.37 6.51
N VAL A 262 -0.47 -14.35 7.56
CA VAL A 262 0.81 -15.06 7.61
C VAL A 262 0.56 -16.57 7.68
N LYS A 263 1.40 -17.36 7.02
CA LYS A 263 1.33 -18.82 7.08
C LYS A 263 1.57 -19.29 8.51
N GLY A 264 0.69 -20.13 9.02
CA GLY A 264 0.78 -20.63 10.40
C GLY A 264 0.25 -19.67 11.46
N ALA A 265 -0.38 -18.53 11.06
CA ALA A 265 -0.94 -17.53 12.00
C ALA A 265 -1.68 -18.20 13.17
N PRO A 266 -1.16 -18.05 14.42
CA PRO A 266 -1.74 -18.72 15.60
C PRO A 266 -3.14 -18.18 15.95
N ASN A 267 -3.37 -16.88 15.70
CA ASN A 267 -4.62 -16.19 16.06
C ASN A 267 -5.43 -15.80 14.82
N LYS A 268 -5.58 -16.72 13.86
CA LYS A 268 -6.22 -16.45 12.57
C LYS A 268 -7.61 -15.80 12.67
N ALA A 269 -8.47 -16.24 13.60
CA ALA A 269 -9.82 -15.68 13.78
C ALA A 269 -9.75 -14.20 14.20
N ASN A 270 -8.86 -13.86 15.14
CA ASN A 270 -8.63 -12.50 15.61
C ASN A 270 -8.02 -11.62 14.50
N ALA A 271 -7.15 -12.19 13.66
CA ALA A 271 -6.60 -11.51 12.50
C ALA A 271 -7.68 -11.12 11.49
N ILE A 272 -8.64 -12.02 11.20
CA ILE A 272 -9.78 -11.73 10.32
C ILE A 272 -10.67 -10.65 10.93
N ALA A 273 -11.01 -10.76 12.23
CA ALA A 273 -11.81 -9.76 12.93
C ALA A 273 -11.18 -8.37 12.89
N LEU A 274 -9.84 -8.28 13.07
CA LEU A 274 -9.13 -7.01 12.94
C LEU A 274 -9.20 -6.44 11.52
N VAL A 275 -9.04 -7.26 10.50
CA VAL A 275 -9.12 -6.78 9.12
C VAL A 275 -10.55 -6.34 8.77
N ASP A 276 -11.58 -7.04 9.25
CA ASP A 276 -12.98 -6.60 9.12
C ASP A 276 -13.19 -5.24 9.80
N PHE A 277 -12.63 -5.04 11.00
CA PHE A 277 -12.68 -3.77 11.70
C PHE A 277 -11.97 -2.64 10.94
N LEU A 278 -10.76 -2.89 10.40
CA LEU A 278 -10.04 -1.89 9.59
C LEU A 278 -10.79 -1.50 8.30
N LEU A 279 -11.72 -2.32 7.85
CA LEU A 279 -12.59 -2.07 6.70
C LEU A 279 -13.98 -1.53 7.10
N SER A 280 -14.23 -1.27 8.39
CA SER A 280 -15.45 -0.59 8.82
C SER A 280 -15.47 0.87 8.34
N PRO A 281 -16.65 1.49 8.15
CA PRO A 281 -16.75 2.91 7.79
C PRO A 281 -15.94 3.82 8.70
N GLU A 282 -16.01 3.64 10.02
CA GLU A 282 -15.28 4.44 11.00
C GLU A 282 -13.75 4.33 10.79
N SER A 283 -13.22 3.12 10.62
CA SER A 283 -11.78 2.92 10.36
C SER A 283 -11.34 3.50 9.03
N GLN A 284 -12.20 3.44 8.02
CA GLN A 284 -11.92 4.02 6.70
C GLN A 284 -11.95 5.55 6.72
N GLU A 285 -12.86 6.16 7.48
CA GLU A 285 -12.85 7.61 7.76
C GLU A 285 -11.59 8.04 8.50
N HIS A 286 -11.16 7.23 9.48
CA HIS A 286 -9.90 7.49 10.19
C HIS A 286 -8.70 7.45 9.23
N PHE A 287 -8.58 6.44 8.36
CA PHE A 287 -7.49 6.36 7.39
C PHE A 287 -7.47 7.57 6.46
N THR A 288 -8.60 7.92 5.86
CA THR A 288 -8.62 9.02 4.90
C THR A 288 -8.33 10.37 5.56
N ASN A 289 -8.78 10.62 6.78
CA ASN A 289 -8.56 11.88 7.48
C ASN A 289 -7.14 12.03 8.07
N ASN A 290 -6.48 10.93 8.42
CA ASN A 290 -5.18 10.96 9.10
C ASN A 290 -4.00 10.56 8.19
N THR A 291 -4.25 9.74 7.16
CA THR A 291 -3.20 9.30 6.22
C THR A 291 -3.39 9.86 4.81
N PHE A 292 -4.54 10.49 4.53
CA PHE A 292 -4.92 11.05 3.23
C PHE A 292 -4.98 10.03 2.09
N GLU A 293 -5.05 8.74 2.41
CA GLU A 293 -5.27 7.68 1.44
C GLU A 293 -6.76 7.63 1.06
N PHE A 294 -7.07 7.10 -0.11
CA PHE A 294 -8.46 6.85 -0.49
C PHE A 294 -9.04 5.69 0.32
N PRO A 295 -10.30 5.77 0.75
CA PRO A 295 -10.97 4.67 1.41
C PRO A 295 -11.06 3.45 0.49
N MET A 296 -10.94 2.26 1.07
CA MET A 296 -11.02 0.99 0.32
C MET A 296 -12.46 0.65 -0.05
N ILE A 297 -13.41 0.95 0.83
CA ILE A 297 -14.83 0.63 0.67
C ILE A 297 -15.61 1.80 0.04
N ALA A 298 -16.78 1.50 -0.51
CA ALA A 298 -17.74 2.51 -0.95
C ALA A 298 -18.43 3.18 0.25
N GLY A 299 -19.01 4.36 0.02
CA GLY A 299 -19.79 5.09 1.03
C GLY A 299 -18.97 5.94 2.00
N VAL A 300 -17.66 5.86 1.99
CA VAL A 300 -16.76 6.73 2.76
C VAL A 300 -16.08 7.73 1.81
N SER A 301 -16.16 9.02 2.14
CA SER A 301 -15.51 10.06 1.34
C SER A 301 -14.04 10.23 1.72
N PRO A 302 -13.14 10.51 0.77
CA PRO A 302 -11.78 10.94 1.08
C PRO A 302 -11.78 12.25 1.87
N SER A 303 -10.66 12.56 2.55
CA SER A 303 -10.56 13.78 3.34
C SER A 303 -10.78 15.04 2.46
N PRO A 304 -11.31 16.14 3.03
CA PRO A 304 -11.51 17.39 2.30
C PRO A 304 -10.23 17.91 1.63
N LEU A 305 -9.06 17.72 2.23
CA LEU A 305 -7.78 18.10 1.62
C LEU A 305 -7.51 17.32 0.33
N VAL A 306 -7.90 16.05 0.27
CA VAL A 306 -7.77 15.23 -0.94
C VAL A 306 -8.79 15.68 -1.98
N VAL A 307 -10.06 15.79 -1.60
CA VAL A 307 -11.17 16.17 -2.50
C VAL A 307 -10.91 17.51 -3.18
N ASN A 308 -10.58 18.53 -2.37
CA ASN A 308 -10.44 19.91 -2.84
C ASN A 308 -9.18 20.16 -3.69
N ASN A 309 -8.13 19.34 -3.55
CA ASN A 309 -6.85 19.60 -4.21
C ASN A 309 -6.50 18.59 -5.31
N LEU A 310 -7.11 17.41 -5.32
CA LEU A 310 -6.84 16.38 -6.33
C LEU A 310 -8.03 16.17 -7.27
N GLY A 311 -9.25 16.42 -6.79
CA GLY A 311 -10.46 15.94 -7.44
C GLY A 311 -10.66 14.43 -7.23
N LEU A 312 -11.88 13.96 -7.48
CA LEU A 312 -12.23 12.54 -7.34
C LEU A 312 -12.76 11.93 -8.64
N ASP A 313 -13.02 12.77 -9.64
CA ASP A 313 -13.53 12.34 -10.93
C ASP A 313 -12.36 11.88 -11.81
N PHE A 314 -11.91 10.66 -11.56
CA PHE A 314 -10.88 10.02 -12.39
C PHE A 314 -11.14 8.53 -12.54
N LYS A 315 -10.82 8.01 -13.72
CA LYS A 315 -10.89 6.58 -14.01
C LYS A 315 -9.72 5.86 -13.33
N GLN A 316 -10.06 4.92 -12.44
CA GLN A 316 -9.09 4.03 -11.80
C GLN A 316 -8.79 2.83 -12.72
N ASP A 317 -7.54 2.42 -12.82
CA ASP A 317 -7.20 1.15 -13.49
C ASP A 317 -7.68 -0.04 -12.63
N LEU A 318 -8.86 -0.54 -12.95
CA LEU A 318 -9.43 -1.75 -12.38
C LEU A 318 -9.25 -2.97 -13.28
N THR A 319 -8.60 -2.80 -14.44
CA THR A 319 -8.31 -3.88 -15.39
C THR A 319 -7.01 -4.61 -15.03
N THR A 320 -6.03 -3.86 -14.51
CA THR A 320 -4.77 -4.42 -14.02
C THR A 320 -4.92 -4.77 -12.54
N SER A 321 -5.07 -6.07 -12.24
CA SER A 321 -5.11 -6.51 -10.84
C SER A 321 -3.80 -6.16 -10.13
N VAL A 322 -3.89 -5.49 -8.97
CA VAL A 322 -2.71 -5.17 -8.14
C VAL A 322 -1.97 -6.43 -7.65
N ALA A 323 -2.62 -7.60 -7.69
CA ALA A 323 -1.99 -8.89 -7.40
C ALA A 323 -0.86 -9.22 -8.40
N SER A 324 -0.91 -8.68 -9.62
CA SER A 324 0.12 -8.92 -10.63
C SER A 324 1.44 -8.20 -10.32
N TYR A 325 1.44 -7.16 -9.51
CA TYR A 325 2.63 -6.35 -9.26
C TYR A 325 3.74 -7.18 -8.59
N GLY A 326 3.40 -8.02 -7.61
CA GLY A 326 4.40 -8.88 -6.96
C GLY A 326 5.11 -9.82 -7.92
N ALA A 327 4.37 -10.46 -8.83
CA ALA A 327 4.91 -11.39 -9.83
C ALA A 327 5.79 -10.70 -10.88
N LYS A 328 5.60 -9.38 -11.09
CA LYS A 328 6.33 -8.59 -12.09
C LYS A 328 7.41 -7.67 -11.51
N GLN A 329 7.65 -7.71 -10.18
CA GLN A 329 8.66 -6.83 -9.57
C GLN A 329 10.09 -7.12 -10.01
N ALA A 330 10.44 -8.39 -10.25
CA ALA A 330 11.77 -8.76 -10.75
C ALA A 330 11.99 -8.20 -12.16
N ASP A 331 11.03 -8.41 -13.06
CA ASP A 331 11.06 -7.84 -14.42
C ASP A 331 11.14 -6.30 -14.37
N ALA A 332 10.35 -5.67 -13.49
CA ALA A 332 10.34 -4.21 -13.34
C ALA A 332 11.70 -3.67 -12.88
N LEU A 333 12.33 -4.32 -11.90
CA LEU A 333 13.65 -3.92 -11.43
C LEU A 333 14.71 -4.11 -12.52
N GLU A 334 14.67 -5.22 -13.24
CA GLU A 334 15.61 -5.53 -14.33
C GLU A 334 15.54 -4.48 -15.44
N VAL A 335 14.33 -4.11 -15.92
CA VAL A 335 14.22 -3.11 -16.98
C VAL A 335 14.62 -1.71 -16.53
N MET A 336 14.35 -1.33 -15.26
CA MET A 336 14.83 -0.07 -14.71
C MET A 336 16.35 -0.04 -14.58
N THR A 337 16.97 -1.13 -14.10
CA THR A 337 18.43 -1.25 -13.97
C THR A 337 19.10 -1.20 -15.34
N ALA A 338 18.59 -1.93 -16.33
CA ALA A 338 19.11 -1.93 -17.69
C ALA A 338 18.97 -0.56 -18.38
N ALA A 339 17.99 0.24 -17.99
CA ALA A 339 17.81 1.62 -18.45
C ALA A 339 18.76 2.62 -17.76
N GLY A 340 19.54 2.21 -16.75
CA GLY A 340 20.37 3.10 -15.95
C GLY A 340 19.59 3.93 -14.92
N TRP A 341 18.38 3.51 -14.55
CA TRP A 341 17.59 4.19 -13.53
C TRP A 341 18.19 3.93 -12.15
N LYS A 342 18.79 4.94 -11.58
CA LYS A 342 19.45 4.91 -10.26
C LYS A 342 18.46 4.75 -9.11
#